data_99564e7ce1d29942b762067bc23da4da
#
_entry.id   99564e7ce1d29942b762067bc23da4da
#
_cell.length_a   1.000
_cell.length_b   1.000
_cell.length_c   1.000
_cell.angle_alpha   90.00
_cell.angle_beta   90.00
_cell.angle_gamma   90.00
#
_symmetry.space_group_name_H-M   'P 1'
#
loop_
_entity.id
_entity.type
_entity.pdbx_description
1 polymer ?
#
loop_
_entity_poly.entity_id
_entity_poly.type
_entity_poly.pdbx_seq_one_letter_code
_entity_poly.pdbx_strand_id
1 'polypeptide(L)'
;MSELTIREMENGEEFAEWFSDLTLREEQETGDGVHLEERFLVLSNEIGDWIGGLRYSMRGGVAHILDIAVTPEERHLGHAHLLVSAFETRARESGAHLAEFWTDNLRDEGEFILNGWQRVMKRDEYFGGKTWYLMEKRLTPAA
;
A
#
# COMPACT_ATOMS: atom_id res chain seq x y z
N MET A 1 31.35 -27.70 16.19
CA MET A 1 30.75 -26.41 15.77
C MET A 1 29.89 -26.62 14.55
N SER A 2 28.66 -26.15 14.62
CA SER A 2 27.78 -26.19 13.46
C SER A 2 27.97 -24.90 12.64
N GLU A 3 28.10 -25.05 11.35
CA GLU A 3 28.16 -23.90 10.45
C GLU A 3 26.75 -23.35 10.22
N LEU A 4 26.62 -22.04 10.19
CA LEU A 4 25.38 -21.35 9.85
C LEU A 4 25.31 -21.18 8.33
N THR A 5 24.14 -21.42 7.78
CA THR A 5 23.91 -21.25 6.33
C THR A 5 22.70 -20.37 6.07
N ILE A 6 22.76 -19.63 4.95
CA ILE A 6 21.65 -18.81 4.47
C ILE A 6 21.29 -19.32 3.07
N ARG A 7 20.03 -19.53 2.83
CA ARG A 7 19.55 -19.94 1.50
C ARG A 7 18.27 -19.21 1.14
N GLU A 8 18.04 -19.05 -0.14
CA GLU A 8 16.79 -18.50 -0.64
C GLU A 8 15.78 -19.65 -0.84
N MET A 9 14.53 -19.42 -0.46
CA MET A 9 13.47 -20.42 -0.56
C MET A 9 12.70 -20.21 -1.85
N GLU A 10 12.45 -21.28 -2.60
CA GLU A 10 11.64 -21.23 -3.84
C GLU A 10 10.14 -21.10 -3.53
N ASN A 11 9.69 -21.79 -2.50
CA ASN A 11 8.30 -21.73 -2.02
C ASN A 11 8.28 -21.08 -0.65
N GLY A 12 7.69 -19.90 -0.54
CA GLY A 12 7.69 -19.12 0.68
C GLY A 12 6.54 -19.40 1.66
N GLU A 13 5.60 -20.29 1.37
CA GLU A 13 4.43 -20.52 2.22
C GLU A 13 4.80 -20.97 3.65
N GLU A 14 5.61 -22.02 3.76
CA GLU A 14 6.07 -22.48 5.07
C GLU A 14 6.91 -21.44 5.81
N PHE A 15 7.78 -20.77 5.07
CA PHE A 15 8.60 -19.69 5.62
C PHE A 15 7.73 -18.55 6.11
N ALA A 16 6.75 -18.14 5.33
CA ALA A 16 5.85 -17.02 5.69
C ALA A 16 5.11 -17.30 6.99
N GLU A 17 4.61 -18.51 7.17
CA GLU A 17 3.91 -18.90 8.39
C GLU A 17 4.85 -18.88 9.60
N TRP A 18 6.01 -19.52 9.47
CA TRP A 18 7.02 -19.55 10.54
C TRP A 18 7.50 -18.14 10.90
N PHE A 19 7.80 -17.33 9.87
CA PHE A 19 8.31 -15.98 10.05
C PHE A 19 7.25 -15.05 10.66
N SER A 20 5.99 -15.21 10.29
CA SER A 20 4.88 -14.45 10.88
C SER A 20 4.76 -14.72 12.37
N ASP A 21 4.88 -15.97 12.80
CA ASP A 21 4.87 -16.34 14.22
C ASP A 21 6.05 -15.72 14.96
N LEU A 22 7.22 -15.71 14.33
CA LEU A 22 8.43 -15.13 14.92
C LEU A 22 8.29 -13.62 15.12
N THR A 23 7.79 -12.91 14.11
CA THR A 23 7.59 -11.45 14.19
C THR A 23 6.53 -11.06 15.21
N LEU A 24 5.47 -11.89 15.35
CA LEU A 24 4.46 -11.67 16.39
C LEU A 24 5.04 -11.80 17.79
N ARG A 25 5.95 -12.75 18.00
CA ARG A 25 6.63 -12.88 19.30
C ARG A 25 7.51 -11.67 19.60
N GLU A 26 8.21 -11.15 18.60
CA GLU A 26 9.00 -9.91 18.75
C GLU A 26 8.12 -8.74 19.14
N GLU A 27 6.97 -8.57 18.50
CA GLU A 27 6.01 -7.53 18.85
C GLU A 27 5.55 -7.64 20.30
N GLN A 28 5.28 -8.85 20.77
CA GLN A 28 4.87 -9.09 22.15
C GLN A 28 5.98 -8.78 23.15
N GLU A 29 7.22 -9.05 22.81
CA GLU A 29 8.37 -8.77 23.66
C GLU A 29 8.72 -7.30 23.72
N THR A 30 8.66 -6.59 22.60
CA THR A 30 9.05 -5.18 22.51
C THR A 30 7.89 -4.22 22.76
N GLY A 31 6.66 -4.66 22.60
CA GLY A 31 5.48 -3.80 22.65
C GLY A 31 5.27 -2.93 21.42
N ASP A 32 6.08 -3.13 20.38
CA ASP A 32 5.99 -2.38 19.13
C ASP A 32 5.03 -3.07 18.17
N GLY A 33 3.83 -2.52 18.02
CA GLY A 33 2.81 -3.05 17.13
C GLY A 33 3.05 -2.68 15.67
N VAL A 34 4.14 -3.18 15.07
CA VAL A 34 4.49 -2.89 13.68
C VAL A 34 4.23 -4.07 12.74
N HIS A 35 3.20 -4.84 13.03
CA HIS A 35 2.78 -5.95 12.18
C HIS A 35 2.26 -5.43 10.83
N LEU A 36 2.76 -6.03 9.75
CA LEU A 36 2.33 -5.68 8.39
C LEU A 36 1.04 -6.39 8.04
N GLU A 37 0.02 -5.63 7.69
CA GLU A 37 -1.22 -6.12 7.10
C GLU A 37 -1.30 -5.72 5.64
N GLU A 38 -1.80 -6.61 4.80
CA GLU A 38 -2.09 -6.32 3.42
C GLU A 38 -3.60 -6.36 3.22
N ARG A 39 -4.16 -5.34 2.58
CA ARG A 39 -5.60 -5.18 2.38
C ARG A 39 -5.92 -4.89 0.92
N PHE A 40 -7.15 -5.24 0.54
CA PHE A 40 -7.60 -5.19 -0.85
C PHE A 40 -8.95 -4.50 -0.94
N LEU A 41 -9.07 -3.56 -1.89
CA LEU A 41 -10.33 -2.93 -2.24
C LEU A 41 -10.69 -3.32 -3.66
N VAL A 42 -11.94 -3.63 -3.92
CA VAL A 42 -12.43 -3.93 -5.26
C VAL A 42 -13.55 -2.97 -5.62
N LEU A 43 -13.52 -2.48 -6.85
CA LEU A 43 -14.57 -1.67 -7.42
C LEU A 43 -15.40 -2.54 -8.37
N SER A 44 -16.70 -2.63 -8.11
CA SER A 44 -17.62 -3.42 -8.94
C SER A 44 -18.64 -2.50 -9.63
N ASN A 45 -19.11 -2.92 -10.80
CA ASN A 45 -20.18 -2.21 -11.49
C ASN A 45 -21.56 -2.68 -10.97
N GLU A 46 -22.64 -2.16 -11.57
CA GLU A 46 -24.02 -2.43 -11.15
C GLU A 46 -24.40 -3.91 -11.21
N ILE A 47 -23.81 -4.67 -12.14
CA ILE A 47 -24.10 -6.10 -12.29
C ILE A 47 -23.13 -6.98 -11.50
N GLY A 48 -22.21 -6.38 -10.73
CA GLY A 48 -21.30 -7.11 -9.87
C GLY A 48 -19.96 -7.50 -10.49
N ASP A 49 -19.68 -7.06 -11.72
CA ASP A 49 -18.37 -7.32 -12.34
C ASP A 49 -17.29 -6.46 -11.68
N TRP A 50 -16.15 -7.05 -11.45
CA TRP A 50 -14.99 -6.33 -10.93
C TRP A 50 -14.34 -5.50 -12.04
N ILE A 51 -14.28 -4.19 -11.85
CA ILE A 51 -13.76 -3.26 -12.85
C ILE A 51 -12.48 -2.53 -12.40
N GLY A 52 -12.14 -2.63 -11.15
CA GLY A 52 -10.90 -2.04 -10.64
C GLY A 52 -10.56 -2.54 -9.25
N GLY A 53 -9.35 -2.28 -8.82
CA GLY A 53 -8.89 -2.68 -7.50
C GLY A 53 -7.73 -1.84 -7.00
N LEU A 54 -7.55 -1.86 -5.69
CA LEU A 54 -6.45 -1.20 -4.99
C LEU A 54 -5.94 -2.14 -3.91
N ARG A 55 -4.63 -2.30 -3.85
CA ARG A 55 -3.97 -3.09 -2.84
C ARG A 55 -3.12 -2.15 -1.99
N TYR A 56 -3.21 -2.29 -0.68
CA TYR A 56 -2.43 -1.46 0.23
C TYR A 56 -1.95 -2.23 1.44
N SER A 57 -0.90 -1.73 2.07
CA SER A 57 -0.39 -2.26 3.33
C SER A 57 -0.66 -1.28 4.45
N MET A 58 -0.83 -1.84 5.66
CA MET A 58 -0.94 -1.08 6.90
C MET A 58 0.16 -1.54 7.83
N ARG A 59 0.95 -0.61 8.36
CA ARG A 59 1.99 -0.92 9.32
C ARG A 59 2.30 0.30 10.16
N GLY A 60 2.18 0.17 11.49
CA GLY A 60 2.54 1.24 12.42
C GLY A 60 1.81 2.55 12.18
N GLY A 61 0.55 2.51 11.74
CA GLY A 61 -0.24 3.71 11.43
C GLY A 61 0.06 4.33 10.06
N VAL A 62 0.84 3.66 9.23
CA VAL A 62 1.11 4.09 7.85
C VAL A 62 0.37 3.19 6.87
N ALA A 63 -0.43 3.80 6.01
CA ALA A 63 -1.15 3.10 4.94
C ALA A 63 -0.43 3.39 3.61
N HIS A 64 0.09 2.35 2.98
CA HIS A 64 0.87 2.47 1.75
C HIS A 64 0.16 1.79 0.58
N ILE A 65 -0.21 2.57 -0.45
CA ILE A 65 -0.80 2.00 -1.66
C ILE A 65 0.29 1.25 -2.43
N LEU A 66 0.07 -0.05 -2.66
CA LEU A 66 0.98 -0.90 -3.42
C LEU A 66 0.67 -0.87 -4.91
N ASP A 67 -0.61 -1.00 -5.26
CA ASP A 67 -1.07 -1.02 -6.65
C ASP A 67 -2.48 -0.47 -6.77
N ILE A 68 -2.76 0.19 -7.88
CA ILE A 68 -4.10 0.55 -8.32
C ILE A 68 -4.23 0.14 -9.78
N ALA A 69 -5.28 -0.57 -10.12
CA ALA A 69 -5.53 -0.97 -11.49
C ALA A 69 -7.02 -0.88 -11.80
N VAL A 70 -7.33 -0.45 -13.03
CA VAL A 70 -8.69 -0.37 -13.55
C VAL A 70 -8.70 -1.07 -14.91
N THR A 71 -9.77 -1.80 -15.21
CA THR A 71 -9.88 -2.50 -16.50
C THR A 71 -9.79 -1.50 -17.65
N PRO A 72 -9.22 -1.88 -18.80
CA PRO A 72 -8.99 -0.92 -19.91
C PRO A 72 -10.25 -0.17 -20.36
N GLU A 73 -11.39 -0.83 -20.38
CA GLU A 73 -12.66 -0.26 -20.84
C GLU A 73 -13.21 0.80 -19.87
N GLU A 74 -12.75 0.76 -18.62
CA GLU A 74 -13.26 1.62 -17.55
C GLU A 74 -12.25 2.71 -17.14
N ARG A 75 -11.15 2.85 -17.90
CA ARG A 75 -10.15 3.88 -17.61
C ARG A 75 -10.63 5.28 -17.99
N HIS A 76 -10.02 6.28 -17.36
CA HIS A 76 -10.32 7.72 -17.59
C HIS A 76 -11.75 8.14 -17.20
N LEU A 77 -12.43 7.34 -16.35
CA LEU A 77 -13.77 7.64 -15.85
C LEU A 77 -13.77 8.04 -14.37
N GLY A 78 -12.59 8.27 -13.78
CA GLY A 78 -12.49 8.68 -12.38
C GLY A 78 -12.51 7.53 -11.36
N HIS A 79 -12.44 6.29 -11.81
CA HIS A 79 -12.52 5.12 -10.92
C HIS A 79 -11.33 5.01 -9.97
N ALA A 80 -10.12 5.36 -10.43
CA ALA A 80 -8.94 5.37 -9.57
C ALA A 80 -9.12 6.35 -8.41
N HIS A 81 -9.72 7.50 -8.66
CA HIS A 81 -10.02 8.49 -7.62
C HIS A 81 -11.01 7.93 -6.59
N LEU A 82 -12.04 7.19 -7.02
CA LEU A 82 -12.97 6.53 -6.11
C LEU A 82 -12.26 5.52 -5.21
N LEU A 83 -11.35 4.74 -5.78
CA LEU A 83 -10.56 3.77 -5.03
C LEU A 83 -9.66 4.44 -4.01
N VAL A 84 -9.00 5.53 -4.38
CA VAL A 84 -8.13 6.28 -3.46
C VAL A 84 -8.95 6.91 -2.33
N SER A 85 -10.12 7.48 -2.63
CA SER A 85 -11.01 8.04 -1.61
C SER A 85 -11.47 6.97 -0.62
N ALA A 86 -11.85 5.80 -1.11
CA ALA A 86 -12.23 4.67 -0.26
C ALA A 86 -11.06 4.19 0.60
N PHE A 87 -9.86 4.14 0.01
CA PHE A 87 -8.64 3.82 0.73
C PHE A 87 -8.39 4.79 1.88
N GLU A 88 -8.47 6.09 1.63
CA GLU A 88 -8.26 7.12 2.68
C GLU A 88 -9.24 6.95 3.84
N THR A 89 -10.51 6.71 3.53
CA THR A 89 -11.55 6.51 4.54
C THR A 89 -11.25 5.28 5.40
N ARG A 90 -10.94 4.17 4.78
CA ARG A 90 -10.64 2.92 5.49
C ARG A 90 -9.35 2.99 6.30
N ALA A 91 -8.34 3.66 5.76
CA ALA A 91 -7.09 3.87 6.48
C ALA A 91 -7.32 4.69 7.75
N ARG A 92 -8.11 5.78 7.66
CA ARG A 92 -8.46 6.58 8.83
C ARG A 92 -9.24 5.79 9.87
N GLU A 93 -10.23 5.03 9.43
CA GLU A 93 -11.03 4.18 10.33
C GLU A 93 -10.19 3.15 11.06
N SER A 94 -9.10 2.71 10.43
CA SER A 94 -8.16 1.74 11.00
C SER A 94 -7.05 2.39 11.83
N GLY A 95 -7.09 3.71 12.05
CA GLY A 95 -6.15 4.42 12.90
C GLY A 95 -4.88 4.89 12.19
N ALA A 96 -4.84 4.89 10.86
CA ALA A 96 -3.68 5.40 10.13
C ALA A 96 -3.58 6.91 10.26
N HIS A 97 -2.37 7.40 10.46
CA HIS A 97 -2.07 8.84 10.52
C HIS A 97 -1.36 9.33 9.26
N LEU A 98 -0.91 8.43 8.39
CA LEU A 98 -0.19 8.78 7.17
C LEU A 98 -0.59 7.82 6.05
N ALA A 99 -0.83 8.37 4.86
CA ALA A 99 -1.00 7.62 3.63
C ALA A 99 0.15 7.96 2.69
N GLU A 100 0.65 6.98 1.94
CA GLU A 100 1.73 7.20 0.99
C GLU A 100 1.59 6.33 -0.25
N PHE A 101 2.19 6.80 -1.35
CA PHE A 101 2.09 6.13 -2.64
C PHE A 101 3.25 6.56 -3.55
N TRP A 102 3.87 5.59 -4.22
CA TRP A 102 4.87 5.87 -5.25
C TRP A 102 4.22 5.91 -6.63
N THR A 103 4.51 6.94 -7.42
CA THR A 103 4.06 7.05 -8.81
C THR A 103 5.18 7.50 -9.73
N ASP A 104 5.22 6.95 -10.94
CA ASP A 104 6.12 7.38 -12.02
C ASP A 104 5.44 8.31 -13.02
N ASN A 105 4.19 8.64 -12.78
CA ASN A 105 3.33 9.39 -13.70
C ASN A 105 3.06 10.79 -13.16
N LEU A 106 3.59 11.80 -13.84
CA LEU A 106 3.40 13.21 -13.47
C LEU A 106 1.95 13.66 -13.51
N ARG A 107 1.14 13.05 -14.36
CA ARG A 107 -0.29 13.36 -14.43
C ARG A 107 -1.00 12.87 -13.16
N ASP A 108 -0.69 11.67 -12.72
CA ASP A 108 -1.23 11.11 -11.49
C ASP A 108 -0.78 11.94 -10.29
N GLU A 109 0.50 12.33 -10.25
CA GLU A 109 1.02 13.21 -9.21
C GLU A 109 0.20 14.49 -9.11
N GLY A 110 -0.09 15.15 -10.25
CA GLY A 110 -0.88 16.36 -10.28
C GLY A 110 -2.29 16.15 -9.70
N GLU A 111 -2.93 15.03 -10.03
CA GLU A 111 -4.25 14.68 -9.50
C GLU A 111 -4.21 14.45 -8.00
N PHE A 112 -3.18 13.76 -7.50
CA PHE A 112 -2.99 13.56 -6.07
C PHE A 112 -2.80 14.89 -5.34
N ILE A 113 -1.97 15.80 -5.89
CA ILE A 113 -1.75 17.12 -5.28
C ILE A 113 -3.05 17.91 -5.15
N LEU A 114 -3.91 17.88 -6.19
CA LEU A 114 -5.22 18.52 -6.14
C LEU A 114 -6.15 17.96 -5.08
N ASN A 115 -5.90 16.73 -4.62
CA ASN A 115 -6.68 16.05 -3.60
C ASN A 115 -6.00 16.03 -2.22
N GLY A 116 -5.07 16.93 -1.99
CA GLY A 116 -4.45 17.14 -0.69
C GLY A 116 -3.19 16.34 -0.41
N TRP A 117 -2.66 15.66 -1.42
CA TRP A 117 -1.40 14.93 -1.30
C TRP A 117 -0.22 15.86 -1.57
N GLN A 118 0.95 15.53 -1.02
CA GLN A 118 2.18 16.31 -1.21
C GLN A 118 3.28 15.39 -1.75
N ARG A 119 4.12 15.94 -2.64
CA ARG A 119 5.34 15.27 -3.04
C ARG A 119 6.37 15.41 -1.92
N VAL A 120 6.89 14.28 -1.45
CA VAL A 120 7.91 14.24 -0.41
C VAL A 120 9.29 14.06 -1.01
N MET A 121 9.38 13.25 -2.05
CA MET A 121 10.66 12.82 -2.60
C MET A 121 10.53 12.52 -4.08
N LYS A 122 11.59 12.84 -4.82
CA LYS A 122 11.82 12.38 -6.19
C LYS A 122 12.97 11.38 -6.15
N ARG A 123 12.81 10.24 -6.78
CA ARG A 123 13.84 9.22 -6.81
C ARG A 123 14.13 8.81 -8.25
N ASP A 124 15.35 9.10 -8.72
CA ASP A 124 15.80 8.71 -10.04
C ASP A 124 16.30 7.27 -10.05
N GLU A 125 16.25 6.62 -11.20
CA GLU A 125 16.71 5.25 -11.38
C GLU A 125 16.17 4.28 -10.33
N TYR A 126 14.85 4.32 -10.14
CA TYR A 126 14.16 3.45 -9.18
C TYR A 126 13.52 2.28 -9.91
N PHE A 127 12.30 1.90 -9.59
CA PHE A 127 11.64 0.76 -10.23
C PHE A 127 11.69 0.86 -11.77
N GLY A 128 12.21 -0.17 -12.42
CA GLY A 128 12.34 -0.20 -13.88
C GLY A 128 13.32 0.82 -14.44
N GLY A 129 14.23 1.38 -13.62
CA GLY A 129 15.17 2.41 -14.03
C GLY A 129 14.54 3.78 -14.27
N LYS A 130 13.29 3.96 -13.87
CA LYS A 130 12.53 5.20 -14.08
C LYS A 130 12.59 6.10 -12.85
N THR A 131 12.21 7.36 -13.06
CA THR A 131 12.05 8.31 -11.97
C THR A 131 10.67 8.13 -11.33
N TRP A 132 10.64 8.04 -10.02
CA TRP A 132 9.43 7.90 -9.23
C TRP A 132 9.31 9.02 -8.21
N TYR A 133 8.08 9.31 -7.82
CA TYR A 133 7.76 10.35 -6.84
C TYR A 133 7.01 9.72 -5.68
N LEU A 134 7.45 9.98 -4.47
CA LEU A 134 6.74 9.58 -3.27
C LEU A 134 5.73 10.66 -2.90
N MET A 135 4.48 10.30 -2.86
CA MET A 135 3.38 11.16 -2.46
C MET A 135 2.91 10.77 -1.07
N GLU A 136 2.58 11.75 -0.24
CA GLU A 136 2.02 11.49 1.08
C GLU A 136 0.82 12.36 1.37
N LYS A 137 -0.04 11.89 2.26
CA LYS A 137 -1.15 12.65 2.80
C LYS A 137 -1.27 12.35 4.29
N ARG A 138 -1.25 13.40 5.12
CA ARG A 138 -1.52 13.26 6.54
C ARG A 138 -2.99 12.96 6.73
N LEU A 139 -3.29 11.95 7.52
CA LEU A 139 -4.66 11.56 7.85
C LEU A 139 -4.94 11.89 9.30
N THR A 140 -6.17 12.33 9.58
CA THR A 140 -6.65 12.46 10.96
C THR A 140 -7.40 11.18 11.28
N PRO A 141 -6.88 10.32 12.19
CA PRO A 141 -7.59 9.09 12.54
C PRO A 141 -9.00 9.37 13.03
N ALA A 142 -9.93 8.46 12.71
CA ALA A 142 -11.29 8.54 13.20
C ALA A 142 -11.31 8.37 14.72
N ALA A 143 -12.14 9.18 15.36
CA ALA A 143 -12.30 9.15 16.82
C ALA A 143 -13.03 7.89 17.28
#